data_bb77979d649e6a93f70759151af38fbc
#
_entry.id   bb77979d649e6a93f70759151af38fbc
#
_cell.length_a   1.000
_cell.length_b   1.000
_cell.length_c   1.000
_cell.angle_alpha   90.00
_cell.angle_beta   90.00
_cell.angle_gamma   90.00
#
_symmetry.space_group_name_H-M   'P 1'
#
loop_
_entity.id
_entity.type
_entity.pdbx_description
1 polymer ?
#
loop_
_entity_poly.entity_id
_entity_poly.type
_entity_poly.pdbx_seq_one_letter_code
_entity_poly.pdbx_strand_id
1 'polypeptide(L)'
;EMSASLVGSEMCIRDRTYLFKSPPYPLICIGHQYLFLHKDFQFPPASRLELFFLRFFSRITAIGAVQKFALSFYDFPQDPQHQITVIPPLLRKEIFDFAPVSRDFLLGYLLNSGYASEITQWQAQHPVPPLHFFWDQKEAPRQLEINSHFHLHKIDDTSFLQYMVNCKAYATTAGFESVCEALYLQKPVLMVPVHIEQKCNAWDAQNVGAGISASRFDLDSLLNFIPLYRPNPVFKRWAQSAPSRIYPLLEANRLKPKSPPIKFAYVLAKFSDYSPK
;
A
#
# COMPACT_ATOMS: atom_id res chain seq x y z
N GLU A 1 -10.18 17.62 7.41
CA GLU A 1 -9.01 17.43 6.53
C GLU A 1 -8.35 16.12 6.92
N MET A 2 -8.50 15.09 6.06
CA MET A 2 -7.73 13.84 6.22
C MET A 2 -6.49 13.99 5.32
N SER A 3 -5.36 14.28 5.94
CA SER A 3 -4.07 14.22 5.27
C SER A 3 -3.62 12.76 5.26
N ALA A 4 -3.60 12.12 4.11
CA ALA A 4 -2.93 10.83 3.94
C ALA A 4 -1.43 11.11 3.82
N SER A 5 -0.70 10.90 4.90
CA SER A 5 0.76 10.98 4.92
C SER A 5 1.35 9.66 4.39
N LEU A 6 2.37 9.76 3.54
CA LEU A 6 3.17 8.63 3.03
C LEU A 6 4.02 7.93 4.11
N VAL A 7 3.84 8.25 5.37
CA VAL A 7 4.55 7.60 6.47
C VAL A 7 3.98 6.20 6.64
N GLY A 8 4.74 5.21 6.18
CA GLY A 8 4.41 3.81 6.24
C GLY A 8 4.02 3.32 7.62
N SER A 9 3.48 2.13 7.68
CA SER A 9 3.04 1.24 8.77
C SER A 9 3.15 1.70 10.24
N GLU A 10 3.94 2.70 10.58
CA GLU A 10 4.07 3.23 11.96
C GLU A 10 2.84 4.01 12.46
N MET A 11 2.01 4.55 11.56
CA MET A 11 0.81 5.31 11.97
C MET A 11 -0.27 4.43 12.62
N CYS A 12 -0.31 3.14 12.31
CA CYS A 12 -1.32 2.24 12.89
C CYS A 12 -1.07 1.88 14.36
N ILE A 13 0.12 2.07 14.90
CA ILE A 13 0.49 1.62 16.26
C ILE A 13 0.48 2.77 17.27
N ARG A 14 0.77 4.00 16.87
CA ARG A 14 0.99 5.14 17.79
C ARG A 14 -0.28 5.71 18.42
N ASP A 15 -1.43 5.63 17.76
CA ASP A 15 -2.68 6.25 18.25
C ASP A 15 -3.55 5.32 19.11
N ARG A 16 -3.06 4.15 19.51
CA ARG A 16 -3.85 3.17 20.25
C ARG A 16 -3.72 3.24 21.76
N THR A 17 -3.86 4.41 22.31
CA THR A 17 -4.15 4.57 23.76
C THR A 17 -5.49 3.95 24.17
N TYR A 18 -6.31 3.51 23.20
CA TYR A 18 -7.63 2.90 23.43
C TYR A 18 -7.61 1.40 23.75
N LEU A 19 -6.47 0.72 23.74
CA LEU A 19 -6.39 -0.70 24.15
C LEU A 19 -6.89 -0.93 25.58
N PHE A 20 -6.89 0.10 26.42
CA PHE A 20 -7.26 0.02 27.84
C PHE A 20 -8.51 0.85 28.20
N LYS A 21 -9.07 1.63 27.29
CA LYS A 21 -10.28 2.41 27.51
C LYS A 21 -11.24 2.25 26.33
N SER A 22 -12.53 2.07 26.61
CA SER A 22 -13.56 2.12 25.56
C SER A 22 -13.59 3.51 24.95
N PRO A 23 -13.47 3.62 23.62
CA PRO A 23 -13.59 4.92 22.96
C PRO A 23 -14.98 5.51 23.22
N PRO A 24 -15.10 6.85 23.34
CA PRO A 24 -16.40 7.51 23.53
C PRO A 24 -17.30 7.42 22.29
N TYR A 25 -16.76 7.01 21.14
CA TYR A 25 -17.45 6.91 19.84
C TYR A 25 -17.25 5.53 19.23
N PRO A 26 -18.04 5.14 18.20
CA PRO A 26 -17.78 3.92 17.42
C PRO A 26 -16.42 4.03 16.72
N LEU A 27 -15.58 3.02 16.89
CA LEU A 27 -14.26 2.92 16.26
C LEU A 27 -14.39 2.27 14.89
N ILE A 28 -13.93 2.94 13.85
CA ILE A 28 -13.80 2.40 12.50
C ILE A 28 -12.32 2.29 12.18
N CYS A 29 -11.88 1.13 11.72
CA CYS A 29 -10.52 0.93 11.25
C CYS A 29 -10.49 0.93 9.72
N ILE A 30 -9.59 1.71 9.12
CA ILE A 30 -9.41 1.81 7.66
C ILE A 30 -7.99 1.38 7.33
N GLY A 31 -7.84 0.47 6.36
CA GLY A 31 -6.52 0.03 5.90
C GLY A 31 -6.60 -1.18 4.97
N HIS A 32 -5.59 -1.34 4.11
CA HIS A 32 -5.51 -2.48 3.20
C HIS A 32 -5.32 -3.80 3.97
N GLN A 33 -4.62 -3.79 5.10
CA GLN A 33 -4.39 -4.98 5.93
C GLN A 33 -5.67 -5.70 6.38
N TYR A 34 -6.82 -5.02 6.39
CA TYR A 34 -8.10 -5.64 6.75
C TYR A 34 -8.67 -6.51 5.64
N LEU A 35 -8.19 -6.34 4.39
CA LEU A 35 -8.53 -7.22 3.28
C LEU A 35 -7.97 -8.63 3.50
N PHE A 36 -6.83 -8.79 4.19
CA PHE A 36 -6.26 -10.09 4.54
C PHE A 36 -7.11 -10.91 5.53
N LEU A 37 -8.12 -10.30 6.13
CA LEU A 37 -9.12 -10.96 6.97
C LEU A 37 -10.36 -11.38 6.21
N HIS A 38 -10.53 -10.92 4.96
CA HIS A 38 -11.66 -11.23 4.11
C HIS A 38 -11.67 -12.72 3.73
N LYS A 39 -12.84 -13.35 3.74
CA LYS A 39 -12.99 -14.80 3.49
C LYS A 39 -12.50 -15.23 2.10
N ASP A 40 -12.67 -14.39 1.10
CA ASP A 40 -12.37 -14.69 -0.31
C ASP A 40 -11.00 -14.13 -0.75
N PHE A 41 -10.21 -13.53 0.16
CA PHE A 41 -8.89 -13.02 -0.22
C PHE A 41 -7.93 -14.17 -0.57
N GLN A 42 -7.33 -14.10 -1.76
CA GLN A 42 -6.39 -15.10 -2.26
C GLN A 42 -4.96 -14.70 -1.92
N PHE A 43 -4.33 -15.48 -1.05
CA PHE A 43 -2.96 -15.27 -0.64
C PHE A 43 -1.95 -15.78 -1.68
N PRO A 44 -0.80 -15.13 -1.83
CA PRO A 44 0.32 -15.68 -2.57
C PRO A 44 0.85 -16.95 -1.88
N PRO A 45 1.64 -17.77 -2.57
CA PRO A 45 2.40 -18.86 -1.93
C PRO A 45 3.27 -18.29 -0.79
N ALA A 46 2.98 -18.71 0.44
CA ALA A 46 3.67 -18.26 1.64
C ALA A 46 3.59 -19.32 2.74
N SER A 47 4.44 -19.24 3.76
CA SER A 47 4.37 -20.15 4.89
C SER A 47 3.09 -19.92 5.71
N ARG A 48 2.52 -20.98 6.25
CA ARG A 48 1.34 -20.89 7.13
C ARG A 48 1.60 -20.01 8.34
N LEU A 49 2.83 -20.01 8.83
CA LEU A 49 3.24 -19.21 9.99
C LEU A 49 3.26 -17.70 9.65
N GLU A 50 3.82 -17.32 8.48
CA GLU A 50 3.79 -15.92 8.03
C GLU A 50 2.36 -15.40 7.88
N LEU A 51 1.48 -16.18 7.23
CA LEU A 51 0.07 -15.85 7.07
C LEU A 51 -0.68 -15.77 8.39
N PHE A 52 -0.37 -16.66 9.34
CA PHE A 52 -0.94 -16.63 10.69
C PHE A 52 -0.58 -15.30 11.38
N PHE A 53 0.68 -14.91 11.41
CA PHE A 53 1.11 -13.67 12.03
C PHE A 53 0.54 -12.44 11.32
N LEU A 54 0.51 -12.41 9.98
CA LEU A 54 -0.11 -11.33 9.22
C LEU A 54 -1.57 -11.12 9.65
N ARG A 55 -2.37 -12.20 9.64
CA ARG A 55 -3.78 -12.15 10.04
C ARG A 55 -3.96 -11.85 11.52
N PHE A 56 -3.06 -12.33 12.37
CA PHE A 56 -3.07 -12.04 13.80
C PHE A 56 -2.86 -10.56 14.08
N PHE A 57 -1.83 -9.94 13.47
CA PHE A 57 -1.59 -8.51 13.59
C PHE A 57 -2.73 -7.69 13.01
N SER A 58 -3.27 -8.04 11.85
CA SER A 58 -4.43 -7.37 11.27
C SER A 58 -5.65 -7.40 12.22
N ARG A 59 -5.88 -8.50 12.95
CA ARG A 59 -6.95 -8.61 13.96
C ARG A 59 -6.67 -7.74 15.18
N ILE A 60 -5.46 -7.78 15.73
CA ILE A 60 -5.08 -6.96 16.89
C ILE A 60 -5.28 -5.49 16.57
N THR A 61 -4.89 -5.06 15.37
CA THR A 61 -5.07 -3.68 14.95
C THR A 61 -6.53 -3.27 14.79
N ALA A 62 -7.48 -4.18 14.73
CA ALA A 62 -8.92 -3.92 14.66
C ALA A 62 -9.68 -4.20 15.97
N ILE A 63 -8.98 -4.47 17.07
CA ILE A 63 -9.65 -4.74 18.36
C ILE A 63 -10.51 -3.53 18.77
N GLY A 64 -11.79 -3.79 19.10
CA GLY A 64 -12.74 -2.76 19.48
C GLY A 64 -13.38 -2.02 18.31
N ALA A 65 -12.99 -2.28 17.07
CA ALA A 65 -13.64 -1.69 15.91
C ALA A 65 -15.05 -2.25 15.70
N VAL A 66 -16.03 -1.36 15.47
CA VAL A 66 -17.40 -1.74 15.07
C VAL A 66 -17.46 -2.09 13.60
N GLN A 67 -16.50 -1.61 12.81
CA GLN A 67 -16.40 -1.85 11.38
C GLN A 67 -14.94 -1.75 10.93
N LYS A 68 -14.58 -2.58 9.94
CA LYS A 68 -13.29 -2.52 9.24
C LYS A 68 -13.56 -2.12 7.79
N PHE A 69 -12.96 -1.02 7.35
CA PHE A 69 -12.95 -0.61 5.95
C PHE A 69 -11.65 -1.10 5.31
N ALA A 70 -11.79 -2.12 4.48
CA ALA A 70 -10.68 -2.73 3.78
C ALA A 70 -10.44 -2.01 2.44
N LEU A 71 -9.33 -1.30 2.33
CA LEU A 71 -8.88 -0.71 1.07
C LEU A 71 -8.53 -1.82 0.07
N SER A 72 -8.95 -1.70 -1.19
CA SER A 72 -8.73 -2.73 -2.20
C SER A 72 -8.38 -2.12 -3.56
N PHE A 73 -7.60 -2.87 -4.36
CA PHE A 73 -7.33 -2.54 -5.77
C PHE A 73 -8.57 -2.70 -6.67
N TYR A 74 -9.61 -3.39 -6.24
CA TYR A 74 -10.83 -3.63 -7.02
C TYR A 74 -12.07 -3.77 -6.13
N ASP A 75 -13.25 -3.72 -6.74
CA ASP A 75 -14.52 -3.89 -6.05
C ASP A 75 -14.69 -5.36 -5.63
N PHE A 76 -14.39 -5.61 -4.39
CA PHE A 76 -14.43 -6.93 -3.78
C PHE A 76 -15.79 -7.15 -3.10
N PRO A 77 -16.34 -8.38 -3.05
CA PRO A 77 -17.56 -8.66 -2.32
C PRO A 77 -17.47 -8.23 -0.85
N GLN A 78 -18.58 -7.80 -0.28
CA GLN A 78 -18.65 -7.45 1.14
C GLN A 78 -18.58 -8.70 2.01
N ASP A 79 -17.95 -8.61 3.18
CA ASP A 79 -17.88 -9.70 4.17
C ASP A 79 -18.48 -9.26 5.52
N PRO A 80 -19.82 -9.23 5.64
CA PRO A 80 -20.48 -8.79 6.86
C PRO A 80 -20.23 -9.72 8.05
N GLN A 81 -19.93 -11.01 7.82
CA GLN A 81 -19.60 -11.96 8.86
C GLN A 81 -18.35 -11.57 9.63
N HIS A 82 -17.34 -11.03 8.94
CA HIS A 82 -16.11 -10.53 9.53
C HIS A 82 -16.13 -9.02 9.79
N GLN A 83 -17.29 -8.35 9.60
CA GLN A 83 -17.44 -6.89 9.72
C GLN A 83 -16.48 -6.13 8.79
N ILE A 84 -16.29 -6.62 7.57
CA ILE A 84 -15.42 -6.01 6.58
C ILE A 84 -16.28 -5.39 5.48
N THR A 85 -16.08 -4.10 5.27
CA THR A 85 -16.62 -3.37 4.12
C THR A 85 -15.47 -3.01 3.21
N VAL A 86 -15.48 -3.53 1.98
CA VAL A 86 -14.46 -3.23 0.99
C VAL A 86 -14.73 -1.86 0.37
N ILE A 87 -13.70 -1.05 0.34
CA ILE A 87 -13.75 0.33 -0.17
C ILE A 87 -12.58 0.61 -1.13
N PRO A 88 -12.73 1.61 -2.01
CA PRO A 88 -11.63 2.06 -2.87
C PRO A 88 -10.42 2.55 -2.08
N PRO A 89 -9.22 2.57 -2.71
CA PRO A 89 -8.05 3.17 -2.10
C PRO A 89 -8.27 4.67 -1.87
N LEU A 90 -7.67 5.18 -0.78
CA LEU A 90 -7.66 6.60 -0.45
C LEU A 90 -6.42 7.23 -1.08
N LEU A 91 -6.59 7.84 -2.24
CA LEU A 91 -5.51 8.52 -2.94
C LEU A 91 -5.43 9.99 -2.50
N ARG A 92 -4.24 10.57 -2.59
CA ARG A 92 -4.03 12.01 -2.38
C ARG A 92 -4.88 12.80 -3.38
N LYS A 93 -5.52 13.89 -2.92
CA LYS A 93 -6.41 14.70 -3.76
C LYS A 93 -5.70 15.25 -5.01
N GLU A 94 -4.43 15.62 -4.86
CA GLU A 94 -3.61 16.18 -5.93
C GLU A 94 -3.47 15.25 -7.13
N ILE A 95 -3.59 13.93 -6.92
CA ILE A 95 -3.41 12.94 -7.99
C ILE A 95 -4.52 13.01 -9.04
N PHE A 96 -5.70 13.48 -8.64
CA PHE A 96 -6.86 13.58 -9.54
C PHE A 96 -6.74 14.74 -10.53
N ASP A 97 -5.86 15.72 -10.24
CA ASP A 97 -5.64 16.89 -11.07
C ASP A 97 -4.59 16.65 -12.16
N PHE A 98 -3.87 15.53 -12.10
CA PHE A 98 -2.81 15.24 -13.04
C PHE A 98 -3.27 14.37 -14.22
N ALA A 99 -2.85 14.77 -15.41
CA ALA A 99 -2.81 13.86 -16.56
C ALA A 99 -1.49 13.09 -16.54
N PRO A 100 -1.50 11.76 -16.74
CA PRO A 100 -0.27 10.99 -16.79
C PRO A 100 0.60 11.42 -17.97
N VAL A 101 1.87 11.69 -17.68
CA VAL A 101 2.90 12.04 -18.67
C VAL A 101 4.01 10.99 -18.55
N SER A 102 4.59 10.57 -19.67
CA SER A 102 5.70 9.63 -19.66
C SER A 102 6.96 10.33 -20.19
N ARG A 103 7.83 10.73 -19.28
CA ARG A 103 9.20 11.18 -19.59
C ARG A 103 10.16 10.00 -19.48
N ASP A 104 11.31 10.12 -20.11
CA ASP A 104 12.26 9.03 -20.23
C ASP A 104 13.16 8.90 -18.99
N PHE A 105 12.57 8.58 -17.83
CA PHE A 105 13.29 8.23 -16.61
C PHE A 105 12.49 7.19 -15.79
N LEU A 106 13.18 6.42 -14.96
CA LEU A 106 12.57 5.51 -13.99
C LEU A 106 12.54 6.14 -12.61
N LEU A 107 11.40 6.00 -11.94
CA LEU A 107 11.23 6.37 -10.54
C LEU A 107 11.40 5.14 -9.65
N GLY A 108 12.02 5.31 -8.47
CA GLY A 108 12.06 4.28 -7.46
C GLY A 108 11.79 4.79 -6.05
N TYR A 109 11.39 3.87 -5.17
CA TYR A 109 11.24 4.11 -3.74
C TYR A 109 11.92 3.00 -2.95
N LEU A 110 12.85 3.38 -2.08
CA LEU A 110 13.65 2.47 -1.27
C LEU A 110 13.37 2.70 0.22
N LEU A 111 12.81 1.69 0.89
CA LEU A 111 12.72 1.68 2.36
C LEU A 111 14.09 1.38 3.02
N ASN A 112 15.00 0.70 2.31
CA ASN A 112 16.30 0.30 2.81
C ASN A 112 17.40 0.76 1.84
N SER A 113 18.40 1.45 2.37
CA SER A 113 19.59 1.90 1.62
C SER A 113 20.43 0.75 1.05
N GLY A 114 20.27 -0.48 1.56
CA GLY A 114 20.99 -1.66 1.07
C GLY A 114 20.81 -1.96 -0.41
N TYR A 115 19.67 -1.57 -0.99
CA TYR A 115 19.42 -1.73 -2.43
C TYR A 115 20.14 -0.69 -3.30
N ALA A 116 20.63 0.41 -2.73
CA ALA A 116 21.27 1.46 -3.51
C ALA A 116 22.53 0.98 -4.24
N SER A 117 23.31 0.06 -3.65
CA SER A 117 24.50 -0.50 -4.28
C SER A 117 24.17 -1.38 -5.49
N GLU A 118 23.14 -2.22 -5.39
CA GLU A 118 22.67 -3.06 -6.50
C GLU A 118 22.19 -2.20 -7.68
N ILE A 119 21.42 -1.16 -7.39
CA ILE A 119 20.89 -0.23 -8.41
C ILE A 119 22.04 0.56 -9.04
N THR A 120 23.04 0.98 -8.24
CA THR A 120 24.24 1.67 -8.77
C THR A 120 25.03 0.77 -9.72
N GLN A 121 25.22 -0.51 -9.38
CA GLN A 121 25.90 -1.46 -10.24
C GLN A 121 25.15 -1.70 -11.55
N TRP A 122 23.84 -1.85 -11.48
CA TRP A 122 23.01 -1.99 -12.66
C TRP A 122 23.10 -0.75 -13.57
N GLN A 123 22.99 0.45 -12.98
CA GLN A 123 22.99 1.70 -13.71
C GLN A 123 24.35 1.98 -14.38
N ALA A 124 25.48 1.56 -13.76
CA ALA A 124 26.80 1.69 -14.37
C ALA A 124 26.93 0.92 -15.71
N GLN A 125 26.13 -0.12 -15.90
CA GLN A 125 26.08 -0.90 -17.14
C GLN A 125 24.98 -0.43 -18.10
N HIS A 126 23.99 0.34 -17.57
CA HIS A 126 22.81 0.81 -18.30
C HIS A 126 22.63 2.32 -18.08
N PRO A 127 23.36 3.18 -18.81
CA PRO A 127 23.34 4.63 -18.57
C PRO A 127 21.99 5.30 -18.85
N VAL A 128 21.10 4.65 -19.60
CA VAL A 128 19.76 5.13 -19.93
C VAL A 128 18.70 4.05 -19.69
N PRO A 129 17.48 4.38 -19.21
CA PRO A 129 17.02 5.74 -18.83
C PRO A 129 17.61 6.20 -17.49
N PRO A 130 17.62 7.52 -17.21
CA PRO A 130 18.00 8.06 -15.90
C PRO A 130 17.14 7.51 -14.77
N LEU A 131 17.73 7.41 -13.59
CA LEU A 131 17.10 6.89 -12.38
C LEU A 131 16.93 7.99 -11.34
N HIS A 132 15.71 8.12 -10.81
CA HIS A 132 15.40 8.96 -9.68
C HIS A 132 14.79 8.11 -8.58
N PHE A 133 15.51 7.88 -7.48
CA PHE A 133 15.05 7.06 -6.38
C PHE A 133 14.87 7.89 -5.11
N PHE A 134 13.74 7.73 -4.44
CA PHE A 134 13.50 8.31 -3.12
C PHE A 134 13.82 7.29 -2.04
N TRP A 135 14.46 7.76 -0.94
CA TRP A 135 14.89 6.90 0.16
C TRP A 135 14.70 7.56 1.53
N ASP A 136 14.47 6.73 2.56
CA ASP A 136 14.32 7.21 3.93
C ASP A 136 15.72 7.30 4.61
N GLN A 137 16.43 8.38 4.32
CA GLN A 137 17.70 8.69 4.97
C GLN A 137 17.62 10.09 5.60
N LYS A 138 17.48 10.12 6.93
CA LYS A 138 17.27 11.37 7.68
C LYS A 138 18.41 12.37 7.54
N GLU A 139 19.66 11.86 7.51
CA GLU A 139 20.89 12.65 7.42
C GLU A 139 21.28 13.00 5.97
N ALA A 140 20.59 12.44 4.97
CA ALA A 140 20.94 12.67 3.57
C ALA A 140 20.57 14.10 3.12
N PRO A 141 21.34 14.68 2.18
CA PRO A 141 20.95 15.91 1.51
C PRO A 141 19.63 15.73 0.75
N ARG A 142 18.95 16.84 0.40
CA ARG A 142 17.71 16.79 -0.38
C ARG A 142 17.85 15.96 -1.65
N GLN A 143 18.99 16.06 -2.32
CA GLN A 143 19.35 15.28 -3.49
C GLN A 143 20.83 14.89 -3.39
N LEU A 144 21.14 13.63 -3.65
CA LEU A 144 22.48 13.08 -3.77
C LEU A 144 22.62 12.56 -5.20
N GLU A 145 23.53 13.15 -5.95
CA GLU A 145 23.90 12.67 -7.27
C GLU A 145 24.96 11.58 -7.13
N ILE A 146 24.58 10.34 -7.49
CA ILE A 146 25.51 9.21 -7.51
C ILE A 146 26.37 9.29 -8.77
N ASN A 147 25.75 9.63 -9.90
CA ASN A 147 26.39 10.00 -11.16
C ASN A 147 25.36 10.77 -12.03
N SER A 148 25.76 11.17 -13.25
CA SER A 148 24.91 11.97 -14.16
C SER A 148 23.55 11.35 -14.54
N HIS A 149 23.36 10.05 -14.27
CA HIS A 149 22.14 9.31 -14.63
C HIS A 149 21.44 8.67 -13.43
N PHE A 150 21.99 8.82 -12.21
CA PHE A 150 21.39 8.26 -11.01
C PHE A 150 21.37 9.27 -9.86
N HIS A 151 20.17 9.62 -9.43
CA HIS A 151 19.91 10.57 -8.36
C HIS A 151 19.09 9.92 -7.24
N LEU A 152 19.58 10.08 -6.01
CA LEU A 152 18.83 9.73 -4.80
C LEU A 152 18.22 11.00 -4.21
N HIS A 153 16.96 10.95 -3.88
CA HIS A 153 16.20 12.04 -3.30
C HIS A 153 15.76 11.69 -1.88
N LYS A 154 15.87 12.66 -0.98
CA LYS A 154 15.21 12.54 0.33
C LYS A 154 13.72 12.50 0.13
N ILE A 155 13.02 11.70 0.93
CA ILE A 155 11.54 11.60 0.87
C ILE A 155 10.93 12.98 1.11
N ASP A 156 10.11 13.39 0.16
CA ASP A 156 9.27 14.59 0.17
C ASP A 156 8.02 14.29 -0.66
N ASP A 157 6.87 14.41 -0.04
CA ASP A 157 5.59 13.99 -0.62
C ASP A 157 5.26 14.71 -1.93
N THR A 158 5.53 16.01 -1.99
CA THR A 158 5.23 16.84 -3.17
C THR A 158 6.17 16.48 -4.32
N SER A 159 7.47 16.43 -4.05
CA SER A 159 8.47 16.07 -5.04
C SER A 159 8.26 14.65 -5.55
N PHE A 160 8.01 13.69 -4.66
CA PHE A 160 7.73 12.30 -5.04
C PHE A 160 6.55 12.20 -6.01
N LEU A 161 5.44 12.88 -5.71
CA LEU A 161 4.27 12.87 -6.59
C LEU A 161 4.57 13.48 -7.96
N GLN A 162 5.34 14.58 -8.02
CA GLN A 162 5.77 15.20 -9.28
C GLN A 162 6.60 14.23 -10.13
N TYR A 163 7.52 13.48 -9.51
CA TYR A 163 8.28 12.45 -10.22
C TYR A 163 7.39 11.28 -10.65
N MET A 164 6.43 10.85 -9.80
CA MET A 164 5.49 9.78 -10.14
C MET A 164 4.63 10.12 -11.36
N VAL A 165 4.09 11.35 -11.43
CA VAL A 165 3.31 11.81 -12.57
C VAL A 165 4.11 11.76 -13.86
N ASN A 166 5.39 12.06 -13.81
CA ASN A 166 6.24 12.25 -14.98
C ASN A 166 7.08 11.01 -15.37
N CYS A 167 7.25 10.03 -14.50
CA CYS A 167 8.12 8.87 -14.78
C CYS A 167 7.56 8.00 -15.92
N LYS A 168 8.46 7.21 -16.51
CA LYS A 168 8.14 6.18 -17.49
C LYS A 168 7.60 4.92 -16.82
N ALA A 169 8.20 4.54 -15.68
CA ALA A 169 7.84 3.40 -14.87
C ALA A 169 8.27 3.60 -13.42
N TYR A 170 7.73 2.82 -12.50
CA TYR A 170 7.96 2.90 -11.07
C TYR A 170 8.47 1.59 -10.49
N ALA A 171 9.49 1.63 -9.62
CA ALA A 171 10.01 0.48 -8.89
C ALA A 171 9.90 0.70 -7.38
N THR A 172 9.35 -0.27 -6.64
CA THR A 172 9.02 -0.10 -5.22
C THR A 172 9.06 -1.41 -4.45
N THR A 173 9.12 -1.33 -3.12
CA THR A 173 8.94 -2.47 -2.20
C THR A 173 7.47 -2.87 -2.00
N ALA A 174 6.56 -2.49 -2.91
CA ALA A 174 5.15 -2.86 -2.90
C ALA A 174 4.32 -2.30 -1.72
N GLY A 175 4.53 -1.03 -1.36
CA GLY A 175 3.61 -0.29 -0.49
C GLY A 175 2.28 -0.07 -1.20
N PHE A 176 1.15 -0.35 -0.51
CA PHE A 176 -0.19 -0.32 -1.10
C PHE A 176 -0.52 1.04 -1.73
N GLU A 177 -0.34 2.14 -0.99
CA GLU A 177 -0.72 3.48 -1.43
C GLU A 177 0.04 3.91 -2.68
N SER A 178 1.37 3.77 -2.69
CA SER A 178 2.19 4.19 -3.82
C SER A 178 1.94 3.35 -5.09
N VAL A 179 1.61 2.06 -4.93
CA VAL A 179 1.19 1.21 -6.06
C VAL A 179 -0.17 1.64 -6.59
N CYS A 180 -1.12 2.00 -5.72
CA CYS A 180 -2.41 2.54 -6.14
C CYS A 180 -2.26 3.87 -6.91
N GLU A 181 -1.37 4.76 -6.46
CA GLU A 181 -1.08 6.02 -7.13
C GLU A 181 -0.45 5.80 -8.51
N ALA A 182 0.53 4.89 -8.59
CA ALA A 182 1.15 4.52 -9.85
C ALA A 182 0.13 3.94 -10.84
N LEU A 183 -0.74 3.04 -10.36
CA LEU A 183 -1.78 2.42 -11.17
C LEU A 183 -2.81 3.45 -11.66
N TYR A 184 -3.20 4.42 -10.81
CA TYR A 184 -4.09 5.52 -11.18
C TYR A 184 -3.47 6.41 -12.27
N LEU A 185 -2.18 6.70 -12.15
CA LEU A 185 -1.38 7.47 -13.11
C LEU A 185 -0.90 6.64 -14.30
N GLN A 186 -1.37 5.39 -14.42
CA GLN A 186 -1.07 4.49 -15.53
C GLN A 186 0.43 4.22 -15.70
N LYS A 187 1.14 4.04 -14.58
CA LYS A 187 2.56 3.70 -14.57
C LYS A 187 2.75 2.20 -14.40
N PRO A 188 3.52 1.54 -15.27
CA PRO A 188 3.94 0.15 -15.02
C PRO A 188 4.82 0.09 -13.76
N VAL A 189 4.61 -0.93 -12.92
CA VAL A 189 5.27 -1.05 -11.63
C VAL A 189 6.11 -2.33 -11.54
N LEU A 190 7.35 -2.20 -11.07
CA LEU A 190 8.14 -3.31 -10.53
C LEU A 190 7.99 -3.34 -9.02
N MET A 191 7.50 -4.45 -8.49
CA MET A 191 7.27 -4.66 -7.06
C MET A 191 8.31 -5.64 -6.50
N VAL A 192 9.07 -5.21 -5.48
CA VAL A 192 10.12 -5.99 -4.82
C VAL A 192 9.74 -6.15 -3.34
N PRO A 193 8.83 -7.08 -3.00
CA PRO A 193 8.32 -7.23 -1.65
C PRO A 193 9.39 -7.78 -0.70
N VAL A 194 9.54 -7.18 0.47
CA VAL A 194 10.52 -7.57 1.50
C VAL A 194 9.89 -8.47 2.57
N HIS A 195 8.61 -8.25 2.91
CA HIS A 195 7.90 -9.00 3.95
C HIS A 195 6.52 -9.46 3.46
N ILE A 196 5.86 -10.30 4.26
CA ILE A 196 4.62 -10.99 3.86
C ILE A 196 3.49 -10.06 3.45
N GLU A 197 3.30 -8.92 4.11
CA GLU A 197 2.29 -7.94 3.73
C GLU A 197 2.55 -7.40 2.33
N GLN A 198 3.79 -7.01 2.03
CA GLN A 198 4.20 -6.54 0.71
C GLN A 198 4.09 -7.64 -0.36
N LYS A 199 4.34 -8.91 0.01
CA LYS A 199 4.08 -10.06 -0.90
C LYS A 199 2.60 -10.14 -1.26
N CYS A 200 1.70 -9.97 -0.29
CA CYS A 200 0.26 -9.93 -0.52
C CYS A 200 -0.15 -8.74 -1.38
N ASN A 201 0.40 -7.55 -1.11
CA ASN A 201 0.14 -6.35 -1.90
C ASN A 201 0.59 -6.53 -3.36
N ALA A 202 1.81 -7.03 -3.58
CA ALA A 202 2.34 -7.27 -4.92
C ALA A 202 1.51 -8.31 -5.68
N TRP A 203 1.11 -9.39 -5.02
CA TRP A 203 0.26 -10.44 -5.59
C TRP A 203 -1.10 -9.87 -6.03
N ASP A 204 -1.75 -9.12 -5.17
CA ASP A 204 -3.06 -8.52 -5.44
C ASP A 204 -2.96 -7.44 -6.55
N ALA A 205 -1.91 -6.63 -6.51
CA ALA A 205 -1.64 -5.62 -7.53
C ALA A 205 -1.34 -6.23 -8.92
N GLN A 206 -0.65 -7.37 -8.98
CA GLN A 206 -0.43 -8.09 -10.25
C GLN A 206 -1.75 -8.58 -10.85
N ASN A 207 -2.69 -9.05 -10.03
CA ASN A 207 -3.99 -9.54 -10.48
C ASN A 207 -4.84 -8.44 -11.15
N VAL A 208 -4.59 -7.17 -10.82
CA VAL A 208 -5.22 -6.02 -11.46
C VAL A 208 -4.37 -5.38 -12.57
N GLY A 209 -3.24 -5.99 -12.91
CA GLY A 209 -2.39 -5.55 -14.00
C GLY A 209 -1.50 -4.34 -13.68
N ALA A 210 -1.19 -4.08 -12.40
CA ALA A 210 -0.33 -2.96 -12.01
C ALA A 210 1.10 -3.11 -12.53
N GLY A 211 1.61 -4.34 -12.61
CA GLY A 211 2.99 -4.57 -13.02
C GLY A 211 3.47 -5.98 -12.75
N ILE A 212 4.77 -6.10 -12.51
CA ILE A 212 5.47 -7.36 -12.26
C ILE A 212 6.05 -7.37 -10.85
N SER A 213 6.27 -8.56 -10.29
CA SER A 213 6.95 -8.75 -9.01
C SER A 213 8.25 -9.53 -9.21
N ALA A 214 9.29 -9.12 -8.49
CA ALA A 214 10.60 -9.76 -8.50
C ALA A 214 11.17 -9.84 -7.08
N SER A 215 12.22 -10.65 -6.88
CA SER A 215 12.93 -10.76 -5.61
C SER A 215 13.99 -9.68 -5.39
N ARG A 216 14.29 -8.89 -6.42
CA ARG A 216 15.26 -7.79 -6.44
C ARG A 216 14.81 -6.69 -7.39
N PHE A 217 15.51 -5.55 -7.39
CA PHE A 217 15.25 -4.46 -8.33
C PHE A 217 15.75 -4.78 -9.74
N ASP A 218 15.09 -5.74 -10.38
CA ASP A 218 15.36 -6.16 -11.76
C ASP A 218 14.78 -5.13 -12.74
N LEU A 219 15.54 -4.07 -12.98
CA LEU A 219 15.12 -2.98 -13.85
C LEU A 219 15.08 -3.40 -15.33
N ASP A 220 15.83 -4.43 -15.75
CA ASP A 220 15.74 -4.99 -17.11
C ASP A 220 14.35 -5.62 -17.34
N SER A 221 13.86 -6.40 -16.37
CA SER A 221 12.50 -6.93 -16.43
C SER A 221 11.45 -5.83 -16.47
N LEU A 222 11.64 -4.72 -15.73
CA LEU A 222 10.74 -3.56 -15.80
C LEU A 222 10.77 -2.91 -17.19
N LEU A 223 11.95 -2.67 -17.76
CA LEU A 223 12.09 -2.09 -19.10
C LEU A 223 11.44 -2.96 -20.17
N ASN A 224 11.59 -4.27 -20.07
CA ASN A 224 10.96 -5.22 -20.98
C ASN A 224 9.44 -5.29 -20.81
N PHE A 225 8.94 -5.00 -19.61
CA PHE A 225 7.50 -4.99 -19.32
C PHE A 225 6.79 -3.71 -19.81
N ILE A 226 7.47 -2.56 -19.85
CA ILE A 226 6.86 -1.28 -20.24
C ILE A 226 6.05 -1.36 -21.54
N PRO A 227 6.55 -1.93 -22.66
CA PRO A 227 5.78 -2.00 -23.91
C PRO A 227 4.57 -2.97 -23.83
N LEU A 228 4.56 -3.88 -22.87
CA LEU A 228 3.49 -4.85 -22.64
C LEU A 228 2.41 -4.32 -21.69
N TYR A 229 2.71 -3.29 -20.92
CA TYR A 229 1.78 -2.71 -19.95
C TYR A 229 0.51 -2.17 -20.61
N ARG A 230 -0.61 -2.43 -19.98
CA ARG A 230 -1.92 -1.90 -20.40
C ARG A 230 -2.58 -1.20 -19.21
N PRO A 231 -2.95 0.08 -19.34
CA PRO A 231 -3.68 0.82 -18.32
C PRO A 231 -4.96 0.12 -17.91
N ASN A 232 -5.26 0.17 -16.60
CA ASN A 232 -6.50 -0.42 -16.05
C ASN A 232 -7.57 0.67 -15.83
N PRO A 233 -8.51 0.87 -16.76
CA PRO A 233 -9.56 1.88 -16.62
C PRO A 233 -10.60 1.51 -15.54
N VAL A 234 -10.70 0.22 -15.17
CA VAL A 234 -11.61 -0.24 -14.11
C VAL A 234 -11.09 0.25 -12.76
N PHE A 235 -9.79 0.09 -12.51
CA PHE A 235 -9.17 0.62 -11.29
C PHE A 235 -9.33 2.13 -11.18
N LYS A 236 -9.13 2.87 -12.27
CA LYS A 236 -9.28 4.33 -12.25
C LYS A 236 -10.68 4.76 -11.80
N ARG A 237 -11.73 4.15 -12.36
CA ARG A 237 -13.12 4.41 -11.94
C ARG A 237 -13.39 3.98 -10.51
N TRP A 238 -12.81 2.84 -10.09
CA TRP A 238 -12.91 2.34 -8.73
C TRP A 238 -12.32 3.35 -7.73
N ALA A 239 -11.08 3.81 -7.95
CA ALA A 239 -10.44 4.81 -7.10
C ALA A 239 -11.21 6.13 -7.05
N GLN A 240 -11.72 6.61 -8.18
CA GLN A 240 -12.54 7.83 -8.25
C GLN A 240 -13.87 7.71 -7.49
N SER A 241 -14.38 6.52 -7.27
CA SER A 241 -15.63 6.32 -6.54
C SER A 241 -15.48 6.42 -5.01
N ALA A 242 -14.26 6.61 -4.49
CA ALA A 242 -14.00 6.62 -3.05
C ALA A 242 -14.90 7.60 -2.26
N PRO A 243 -15.05 8.88 -2.63
CA PRO A 243 -15.90 9.80 -1.86
C PRO A 243 -17.36 9.33 -1.82
N SER A 244 -17.94 8.96 -2.95
CA SER A 244 -19.35 8.56 -3.03
C SER A 244 -19.66 7.26 -2.29
N ARG A 245 -18.66 6.38 -2.12
CA ARG A 245 -18.81 5.12 -1.37
C ARG A 245 -18.52 5.28 0.13
N ILE A 246 -17.52 6.07 0.48
CA ILE A 246 -17.05 6.15 1.86
C ILE A 246 -17.90 7.08 2.72
N TYR A 247 -18.31 8.25 2.23
CA TYR A 247 -19.12 9.19 3.01
C TYR A 247 -20.42 8.60 3.56
N PRO A 248 -21.27 7.91 2.76
CA PRO A 248 -22.47 7.26 3.28
C PRO A 248 -22.17 6.19 4.34
N LEU A 249 -21.06 5.45 4.18
CA LEU A 249 -20.64 4.43 5.14
C LEU A 249 -20.19 5.05 6.47
N LEU A 250 -19.47 6.15 6.44
CA LEU A 250 -19.05 6.88 7.66
C LEU A 250 -20.28 7.42 8.38
N GLU A 251 -21.21 8.04 7.68
CA GLU A 251 -22.44 8.58 8.26
C GLU A 251 -23.31 7.48 8.88
N ALA A 252 -23.51 6.36 8.20
CA ALA A 252 -24.24 5.22 8.72
C ALA A 252 -23.58 4.61 9.98
N ASN A 253 -22.26 4.67 10.09
CA ASN A 253 -21.55 4.17 11.26
C ASN A 253 -21.50 5.16 12.43
N ARG A 254 -21.71 6.45 12.19
CA ARG A 254 -21.74 7.49 13.22
C ARG A 254 -22.81 7.22 14.29
N LEU A 255 -23.94 6.62 13.89
CA LEU A 255 -25.08 6.32 14.74
C LEU A 255 -24.99 4.95 15.41
N LYS A 256 -23.96 4.15 15.14
CA LYS A 256 -23.79 2.84 15.78
C LYS A 256 -23.48 2.99 17.28
N PRO A 257 -23.90 2.02 18.11
CA PRO A 257 -23.53 2.02 19.51
C PRO A 257 -22.00 1.97 19.67
N LYS A 258 -21.53 2.53 20.78
CA LYS A 258 -20.11 2.53 21.16
C LYS A 258 -19.54 1.10 21.14
N SER A 259 -18.28 0.99 20.78
CA SER A 259 -17.57 -0.28 20.91
C SER A 259 -17.61 -0.80 22.34
N PRO A 260 -17.88 -2.09 22.57
CA PRO A 260 -17.90 -2.64 23.91
C PRO A 260 -16.50 -2.53 24.55
N PRO A 261 -16.40 -2.45 25.89
CA PRO A 261 -15.13 -2.45 26.59
C PRO A 261 -14.31 -3.71 26.22
N ILE A 262 -13.05 -3.51 25.90
CA ILE A 262 -12.14 -4.60 25.52
C ILE A 262 -11.81 -5.39 26.78
N LYS A 263 -12.35 -6.60 26.91
CA LYS A 263 -11.92 -7.55 27.94
C LYS A 263 -10.78 -8.37 27.36
N PHE A 264 -9.60 -8.34 27.99
CA PHE A 264 -8.42 -9.08 27.53
C PHE A 264 -8.67 -10.59 27.39
N ALA A 265 -9.52 -11.16 28.27
CA ALA A 265 -9.97 -12.54 28.18
C ALA A 265 -10.76 -12.86 26.89
N TYR A 266 -11.48 -11.89 26.33
CA TYR A 266 -12.24 -12.06 25.09
C TYR A 266 -11.33 -12.10 23.86
N VAL A 267 -10.19 -11.42 23.92
CA VAL A 267 -9.16 -11.46 22.87
C VAL A 267 -8.55 -12.84 22.80
N LEU A 268 -8.18 -13.42 23.92
CA LEU A 268 -7.60 -14.76 23.99
C LEU A 268 -8.60 -15.87 23.60
N ALA A 269 -9.87 -15.78 24.00
CA ALA A 269 -10.91 -16.74 23.67
C ALA A 269 -11.20 -16.83 22.16
N LYS A 270 -11.21 -15.70 21.45
CA LYS A 270 -11.35 -15.69 19.98
C LYS A 270 -10.16 -16.28 19.23
N PHE A 271 -9.00 -16.44 19.88
CA PHE A 271 -7.83 -17.09 19.28
C PHE A 271 -7.85 -18.62 19.44
N SER A 272 -8.56 -19.16 20.45
CA SER A 272 -8.71 -20.62 20.64
C SER A 272 -9.57 -21.29 19.57
N ASP A 273 -10.48 -20.55 18.92
CA ASP A 273 -11.37 -21.06 17.86
C ASP A 273 -10.65 -21.28 16.50
N TYR A 274 -9.37 -20.94 16.41
CA TYR A 274 -8.53 -21.08 15.22
C TYR A 274 -7.36 -22.06 15.43
N SER A 275 -7.63 -23.24 15.98
CA SER A 275 -6.70 -24.37 15.84
C SER A 275 -6.70 -24.81 14.36
N PRO A 276 -5.56 -24.91 13.69
CA PRO A 276 -5.50 -25.41 12.32
C PRO A 276 -5.95 -26.87 12.30
N LYS A 277 -7.00 -27.15 11.53
CA LYS A 277 -7.31 -28.52 11.09
C LYS A 277 -6.35 -28.92 9.99
#